data_2cefce2d1463429557c2f1fe67e14863
#
_entry.id   2cefce2d1463429557c2f1fe67e14863
#
_cell.length_a   1.000
_cell.length_b   1.000
_cell.length_c   1.000
_cell.angle_alpha   90.00
_cell.angle_beta   90.00
_cell.angle_gamma   90.00
#
_symmetry.space_group_name_H-M   'P 1'
#
loop_
_entity.id
_entity.type
_entity.pdbx_description
1 polymer ?
#
loop_
_entity_poly.entity_id
_entity_poly.type
_entity_poly.pdbx_seq_one_letter_code
_entity_poly.pdbx_strand_id
1 'polypeptide(L)'
;MTDTYNLFQKGREALAKGRAGDATLALEKAKSREPDKASIREALGIAYFRTRRWPEAEAEFRAMLELAPADDYAHYALGRALEKQGKDSEANGHYKLASSLRPGDAHYASRIRDLG
;
A
#
# COMPACT_ATOMS: atom_id res chain seq x y z
N MET A 1 -27.96 7.56 2.17
CA MET A 1 -26.68 7.82 2.85
C MET A 1 -25.68 6.74 2.49
N THR A 2 -24.49 7.11 2.03
CA THR A 2 -23.47 6.15 1.64
C THR A 2 -22.65 5.74 2.86
N ASP A 3 -22.64 4.46 3.23
CA ASP A 3 -21.86 3.97 4.36
C ASP A 3 -20.43 3.62 3.94
N THR A 4 -19.58 3.34 4.92
CA THR A 4 -18.17 3.03 4.69
C THR A 4 -18.00 1.79 3.81
N TYR A 5 -18.82 0.77 4.03
CA TYR A 5 -18.75 -0.46 3.23
C TYR A 5 -19.02 -0.18 1.76
N ASN A 6 -20.07 0.58 1.45
CA ASN A 6 -20.39 0.92 0.06
C ASN A 6 -19.29 1.75 -0.59
N LEU A 7 -18.70 2.69 0.13
CA LEU A 7 -17.57 3.48 -0.36
C LEU A 7 -16.36 2.61 -0.65
N PHE A 8 -16.08 1.66 0.25
CA PHE A 8 -14.97 0.73 0.07
C PHE A 8 -15.18 -0.17 -1.15
N GLN A 9 -16.37 -0.73 -1.31
CA GLN A 9 -16.68 -1.58 -2.46
C GLN A 9 -16.61 -0.80 -3.78
N LYS A 10 -17.10 0.43 -3.78
CA LYS A 10 -17.01 1.31 -4.95
C LYS A 10 -15.56 1.56 -5.34
N GLY A 11 -14.70 1.80 -4.36
CA GLY A 11 -13.28 1.98 -4.59
C GLY A 11 -12.62 0.73 -5.14
N ARG A 12 -12.94 -0.43 -4.57
CA ARG A 12 -12.39 -1.71 -5.04
C ARG A 12 -12.84 -2.04 -6.46
N GLU A 13 -14.10 -1.77 -6.79
CA GLU A 13 -14.61 -1.93 -8.15
C GLU A 13 -13.85 -1.05 -9.14
N ALA A 14 -13.64 0.20 -8.78
CA ALA A 14 -12.89 1.12 -9.62
C ALA A 14 -11.47 0.62 -9.87
N LEU A 15 -10.79 0.13 -8.82
CA LEU A 15 -9.46 -0.46 -8.96
C LEU A 15 -9.47 -1.67 -9.89
N ALA A 16 -10.46 -2.55 -9.73
CA ALA A 16 -10.58 -3.75 -10.56
C ALA A 16 -10.79 -3.41 -12.03
N LYS A 17 -11.44 -2.28 -12.32
CA LYS A 17 -11.69 -1.80 -13.68
C LYS A 17 -10.57 -0.92 -14.23
N GLY A 18 -9.47 -0.78 -13.50
CA GLY A 18 -8.35 0.04 -13.92
C GLY A 18 -8.58 1.54 -13.77
N ARG A 19 -9.56 1.94 -12.95
CA ARG A 19 -9.91 3.36 -12.73
C ARG A 19 -9.37 3.82 -11.38
N ALA A 20 -8.05 3.78 -11.22
CA ALA A 20 -7.43 4.10 -9.93
C ALA A 20 -7.70 5.53 -9.47
N GLY A 21 -7.79 6.49 -10.39
CA GLY A 21 -8.13 7.87 -10.04
C GLY A 21 -9.53 7.99 -9.44
N ASP A 22 -10.51 7.27 -10.00
CA ASP A 22 -11.86 7.25 -9.45
C ASP A 22 -11.89 6.56 -8.08
N ALA A 23 -11.05 5.54 -7.91
CA ALA A 23 -10.98 4.81 -6.66
C ALA A 23 -10.53 5.72 -5.50
N THR A 24 -9.59 6.63 -5.74
CA THR A 24 -9.05 7.47 -4.67
C THR A 24 -10.16 8.29 -3.99
N LEU A 25 -11.10 8.83 -4.76
CA LEU A 25 -12.15 9.66 -4.19
C LEU A 25 -13.03 8.88 -3.22
N ALA A 26 -13.49 7.70 -3.62
CA ALA A 26 -14.33 6.86 -2.77
C ALA A 26 -13.55 6.35 -1.55
N LEU A 27 -12.30 5.95 -1.75
CA LEU A 27 -11.47 5.40 -0.67
C LEU A 27 -11.03 6.46 0.34
N GLU A 28 -10.78 7.68 -0.10
CA GLU A 28 -10.49 8.80 0.82
C GLU A 28 -11.67 9.07 1.73
N LYS A 29 -12.90 9.02 1.19
CA LYS A 29 -14.11 9.17 1.99
C LYS A 29 -14.26 8.02 2.98
N ALA A 30 -13.98 6.78 2.54
CA ALA A 30 -14.03 5.63 3.42
C ALA A 30 -13.00 5.77 4.56
N LYS A 31 -11.79 6.19 4.24
CA LYS A 31 -10.73 6.40 5.24
C LYS A 31 -11.13 7.46 6.27
N SER A 32 -11.77 8.54 5.85
CA SER A 32 -12.18 9.60 6.78
C SER A 32 -13.19 9.09 7.81
N ARG A 33 -13.96 8.07 7.45
CA ARG A 33 -14.96 7.47 8.34
C ARG A 33 -14.37 6.39 9.24
N GLU A 34 -13.43 5.60 8.73
CA GLU A 34 -12.80 4.50 9.47
C GLU A 34 -11.29 4.51 9.22
N PRO A 35 -10.57 5.46 9.86
CA PRO A 35 -9.13 5.64 9.55
C PRO A 35 -8.24 4.48 9.99
N ASP A 36 -8.72 3.62 10.90
CA ASP A 36 -7.92 2.50 11.40
C ASP A 36 -8.24 1.18 10.71
N LYS A 37 -8.95 1.21 9.59
CA LYS A 37 -9.27 -0.01 8.86
C LYS A 37 -8.17 -0.31 7.83
N ALA A 38 -7.39 -1.36 8.10
CA ALA A 38 -6.24 -1.70 7.26
C ALA A 38 -6.61 -1.96 5.80
N SER A 39 -7.76 -2.61 5.54
CA SER A 39 -8.19 -2.89 4.17
C SER A 39 -8.43 -1.63 3.35
N ILE A 40 -8.93 -0.57 3.99
CA ILE A 40 -9.14 0.72 3.33
C ILE A 40 -7.79 1.39 3.03
N ARG A 41 -6.87 1.35 4.01
CA ARG A 41 -5.52 1.90 3.83
C ARG A 41 -4.78 1.19 2.69
N GLU A 42 -4.90 -0.13 2.62
CA GLU A 42 -4.30 -0.91 1.54
C GLU A 42 -4.84 -0.52 0.18
N ALA A 43 -6.16 -0.49 0.04
CA ALA A 43 -6.80 -0.15 -1.23
C ALA A 43 -6.43 1.27 -1.67
N LEU A 44 -6.42 2.22 -0.73
CA LEU A 44 -6.07 3.60 -1.02
C LEU A 44 -4.59 3.73 -1.40
N GLY A 45 -3.72 3.02 -0.69
CA GLY A 45 -2.29 2.99 -1.03
C GLY A 45 -2.05 2.47 -2.44
N ILE A 46 -2.76 1.41 -2.82
CA ILE A 46 -2.68 0.85 -4.18
C ILE A 46 -3.18 1.87 -5.21
N ALA A 47 -4.29 2.55 -4.92
CA ALA A 47 -4.84 3.57 -5.83
C ALA A 47 -3.86 4.73 -6.03
N TYR A 48 -3.27 5.20 -4.95
CA TYR A 48 -2.24 6.24 -5.04
C TYR A 48 -1.03 5.75 -5.82
N PHE A 49 -0.59 4.51 -5.57
CA PHE A 49 0.56 3.94 -6.28
C PHE A 49 0.28 3.89 -7.79
N ARG A 50 -0.87 3.43 -8.20
CA ARG A 50 -1.24 3.32 -9.61
C ARG A 50 -1.40 4.68 -10.30
N THR A 51 -1.70 5.73 -9.53
CA THR A 51 -1.80 7.09 -10.06
C THR A 51 -0.51 7.88 -9.88
N ARG A 52 0.59 7.19 -9.54
CA ARG A 52 1.93 7.78 -9.39
C ARG A 52 2.02 8.81 -8.26
N ARG A 53 1.16 8.71 -7.29
CA ARG A 53 1.18 9.54 -6.08
C ARG A 53 1.98 8.81 -5.02
N TRP A 54 3.29 8.73 -5.24
CA TRP A 54 4.18 7.90 -4.42
C TRP A 54 4.24 8.30 -2.93
N PRO A 55 4.37 9.60 -2.60
CA PRO A 55 4.38 9.99 -1.18
C PRO A 55 3.08 9.66 -0.45
N GLU A 56 1.95 9.81 -1.12
CA GLU A 56 0.65 9.47 -0.52
C GLU A 56 0.52 7.97 -0.35
N ALA A 57 0.98 7.18 -1.34
CA ALA A 57 1.01 5.73 -1.21
C ALA A 57 1.88 5.30 -0.02
N GLU A 58 3.06 5.90 0.11
CA GLU A 58 3.96 5.64 1.23
C GLU A 58 3.25 5.86 2.56
N ALA A 59 2.52 6.97 2.70
CA ALA A 59 1.83 7.30 3.95
C ALA A 59 0.78 6.24 4.31
N GLU A 60 0.03 5.75 3.31
CA GLU A 60 -0.99 4.72 3.56
C GLU A 60 -0.37 3.40 3.98
N PHE A 61 0.71 2.98 3.32
CA PHE A 61 1.38 1.73 3.68
C PHE A 61 2.07 1.82 5.05
N ARG A 62 2.60 2.99 5.43
CA ARG A 62 3.12 3.19 6.78
C ARG A 62 2.00 3.09 7.83
N ALA A 63 0.82 3.63 7.52
CA ALA A 63 -0.33 3.52 8.42
C ALA A 63 -0.74 2.05 8.62
N MET A 64 -0.67 1.22 7.56
CA MET A 64 -0.91 -0.21 7.69
C MET A 64 0.06 -0.85 8.68
N LEU A 65 1.33 -0.47 8.64
CA LEU A 65 2.35 -1.03 9.52
C LEU A 65 2.19 -0.57 10.97
N GLU A 66 1.61 0.60 11.19
CA GLU A 66 1.25 1.01 12.55
C GLU A 66 0.15 0.12 13.11
N LEU A 67 -0.78 -0.33 12.27
CA LEU A 67 -1.86 -1.24 12.68
C LEU A 67 -1.38 -2.68 12.80
N ALA A 68 -0.49 -3.11 11.93
CA ALA A 68 0.01 -4.49 11.87
C ALA A 68 1.48 -4.51 11.45
N PRO A 69 2.42 -4.37 12.40
CA PRO A 69 3.86 -4.28 12.07
C PRO A 69 4.44 -5.50 11.37
N ALA A 70 3.80 -6.66 11.46
CA ALA A 70 4.27 -7.90 10.83
C ALA A 70 3.55 -8.21 9.51
N ASP A 71 2.89 -7.23 8.92
CA ASP A 71 2.23 -7.40 7.63
C ASP A 71 3.28 -7.40 6.52
N ASP A 72 3.58 -8.59 5.98
CA ASP A 72 4.60 -8.74 4.95
C ASP A 72 4.28 -7.95 3.68
N TYR A 73 3.02 -7.95 3.26
CA TYR A 73 2.62 -7.20 2.08
C TYR A 73 2.83 -5.69 2.27
N ALA A 74 2.49 -5.17 3.46
CA ALA A 74 2.66 -3.74 3.74
C ALA A 74 4.13 -3.30 3.65
N HIS A 75 5.05 -4.14 4.16
CA HIS A 75 6.48 -3.86 4.01
C HIS A 75 6.89 -3.86 2.53
N TYR A 76 6.43 -4.84 1.77
CA TYR A 76 6.72 -4.91 0.34
C TYR A 76 6.18 -3.69 -0.40
N ALA A 77 4.92 -3.34 -0.17
CA ALA A 77 4.26 -2.21 -0.83
C ALA A 77 4.92 -0.88 -0.47
N LEU A 78 5.29 -0.72 0.80
CA LEU A 78 6.04 0.46 1.24
C LEU A 78 7.38 0.53 0.53
N GLY A 79 8.08 -0.59 0.42
CA GLY A 79 9.34 -0.66 -0.33
C GLY A 79 9.17 -0.19 -1.76
N ARG A 80 8.09 -0.61 -2.44
CA ARG A 80 7.80 -0.19 -3.80
C ARG A 80 7.58 1.32 -3.90
N ALA A 81 6.81 1.90 -2.97
CA ALA A 81 6.55 3.34 -2.96
C ALA A 81 7.82 4.14 -2.68
N LEU A 82 8.69 3.64 -1.80
CA LEU A 82 9.96 4.27 -1.50
C LEU A 82 10.93 4.19 -2.70
N GLU A 83 10.99 3.05 -3.35
CA GLU A 83 11.83 2.86 -4.52
C GLU A 83 11.46 3.83 -5.64
N LYS A 84 10.16 4.05 -5.85
CA LYS A 84 9.67 5.01 -6.85
C LYS A 84 10.09 6.45 -6.55
N GLN A 85 10.43 6.73 -5.32
CA GLN A 85 10.90 8.06 -4.89
C GLN A 85 12.44 8.15 -4.82
N GLY A 86 13.14 7.10 -5.25
CA GLY A 86 14.59 7.06 -5.19
C GLY A 86 15.17 6.78 -3.81
N LYS A 87 14.34 6.37 -2.85
CA LYS A 87 14.76 6.05 -1.48
C LYS A 87 15.16 4.58 -1.41
N ASP A 88 16.16 4.20 -2.19
CA ASP A 88 16.50 2.80 -2.46
C ASP A 88 16.98 2.05 -1.22
N SER A 89 17.76 2.68 -0.36
CA SER A 89 18.29 2.06 0.85
C SER A 89 17.16 1.70 1.81
N GLU A 90 16.25 2.64 2.04
CA GLU A 90 15.09 2.42 2.91
C GLU A 90 14.17 1.36 2.30
N ALA A 91 13.93 1.43 0.99
CA ALA A 91 13.11 0.44 0.27
C ALA A 91 13.68 -0.96 0.46
N ASN A 92 15.00 -1.10 0.33
CA ASN A 92 15.67 -2.39 0.47
C ASN A 92 15.47 -2.98 1.87
N GLY A 93 15.50 -2.13 2.90
CA GLY A 93 15.22 -2.56 4.27
C GLY A 93 13.83 -3.17 4.41
N HIS A 94 12.84 -2.54 3.81
CA HIS A 94 11.46 -3.07 3.87
C HIS A 94 11.29 -4.33 3.04
N TYR A 95 11.97 -4.47 1.90
CA TYR A 95 11.97 -5.72 1.14
C TYR A 95 12.58 -6.88 1.95
N LYS A 96 13.64 -6.60 2.69
CA LYS A 96 14.26 -7.60 3.57
C LYS A 96 13.30 -8.01 4.69
N LEU A 97 12.57 -7.06 5.26
CA LEU A 97 11.56 -7.36 6.27
C LEU A 97 10.44 -8.23 5.70
N ALA A 98 9.93 -7.89 4.52
CA ALA A 98 8.89 -8.69 3.87
C ALA A 98 9.38 -10.11 3.63
N SER A 99 10.60 -10.27 3.12
CA SER A 99 11.19 -11.58 2.86
C SER A 99 11.41 -12.36 4.15
N SER A 100 11.81 -11.68 5.22
CA SER A 100 11.99 -12.31 6.54
C SER A 100 10.68 -12.81 7.11
N LEU A 101 9.59 -12.06 6.91
CA LEU A 101 8.26 -12.44 7.39
C LEU A 101 7.63 -13.57 6.56
N ARG A 102 8.03 -13.68 5.30
CA ARG A 102 7.55 -14.75 4.41
C ARG A 102 8.73 -15.33 3.63
N PRO A 103 9.55 -16.19 4.27
CA PRO A 103 10.83 -16.63 3.68
C PRO A 103 10.75 -17.37 2.36
N GLY A 104 9.63 -18.03 2.07
CA GLY A 104 9.48 -18.77 0.82
C GLY A 104 9.04 -17.95 -0.37
N ASP A 105 8.81 -16.65 -0.20
CA ASP A 105 8.27 -15.81 -1.26
C ASP A 105 9.41 -15.26 -2.14
N ALA A 106 9.58 -15.87 -3.32
CA ALA A 106 10.62 -15.47 -4.26
C ALA A 106 10.37 -14.06 -4.80
N HIS A 107 9.11 -13.61 -4.83
CA HIS A 107 8.78 -12.29 -5.33
C HIS A 107 9.35 -11.19 -4.42
N TYR A 108 9.24 -11.37 -3.10
CA TYR A 108 9.81 -10.43 -2.14
C TYR A 108 11.33 -10.44 -2.22
N ALA A 109 11.93 -11.64 -2.25
CA ALA A 109 13.38 -11.79 -2.31
C ALA A 109 13.97 -11.15 -3.57
N SER A 110 13.25 -11.22 -4.69
CA SER A 110 13.74 -10.69 -5.96
C SER A 110 13.89 -9.17 -5.97
N ARG A 111 13.24 -8.49 -5.03
CA ARG A 111 13.33 -7.02 -4.94
C ARG A 111 14.54 -6.56 -4.13
N ILE A 112 15.11 -7.44 -3.32
CA ILE A 112 16.28 -7.09 -2.50
C ILE A 112 17.48 -6.86 -3.42
N ARG A 113 18.16 -5.73 -3.23
CA ARG A 113 19.31 -5.36 -4.04
C ARG A 113 20.53 -5.21 -3.15
N ASP A 114 21.70 -5.50 -3.74
CA ASP A 114 22.98 -5.20 -3.10
C ASP A 114 23.30 -3.75 -3.44
N LEU A 115 23.23 -2.87 -2.43
CA LEU A 115 23.45 -1.43 -2.60
C LEU A 115 24.85 -1.01 -2.16
N GLY A 116 25.64 -1.97 -1.72
CA GLY A 116 26.93 -1.75 -1.15
C GLY A 116 28.08 -1.86 -2.03
#